data_ba239917963bcc5786c13aa2f8f4bd62
#
_entry.id   ba239917963bcc5786c13aa2f8f4bd62
#
_cell.length_a   1.000
_cell.length_b   1.000
_cell.length_c   1.000
_cell.angle_alpha   90.00
_cell.angle_beta   90.00
_cell.angle_gamma   90.00
#
_symmetry.space_group_name_H-M   'P 1'
#
loop_
_entity.id
_entity.type
_entity.pdbx_description
1 polymer ?
#
loop_
_entity_poly.entity_id
_entity_poly.type
_entity_poly.pdbx_seq_one_letter_code
_entity_poly.pdbx_strand_id
1 'polypeptide(L)'
;MPVPPAELSAHFTIAGPEEARDAAVKAAGPSGLAREAGPAELILAGSRDAVLAALGDAVVAALDAGAHGLDVKLEAPTESRP
;
A
#
# COMPACT_ATOMS: atom_id res chain seq x y z
N MET A 1 -10.13 13.00 -21.36
CA MET A 1 -10.62 13.07 -19.99
C MET A 1 -9.50 12.89 -19.01
N PRO A 2 -9.36 13.81 -18.12
CA PRO A 2 -8.33 13.63 -17.10
C PRO A 2 -8.70 12.50 -16.15
N VAL A 3 -7.69 11.81 -15.70
CA VAL A 3 -7.88 10.77 -14.70
C VAL A 3 -8.09 11.45 -13.36
N PRO A 4 -9.12 11.07 -12.61
CA PRO A 4 -9.31 11.70 -11.30
C PRO A 4 -8.14 11.36 -10.38
N PRO A 5 -7.79 12.25 -9.46
CA PRO A 5 -6.72 11.95 -8.52
C PRO A 5 -7.12 10.82 -7.60
N ALA A 6 -6.13 10.15 -7.06
CA ALA A 6 -6.39 9.08 -6.11
C ALA A 6 -7.04 9.67 -4.86
N GLU A 7 -8.01 8.95 -4.33
CA GLU A 7 -8.69 9.38 -3.11
C GLU A 7 -7.83 9.15 -1.88
N LEU A 8 -6.93 8.18 -1.96
CA LEU A 8 -6.08 7.84 -0.84
C LEU A 8 -4.79 7.24 -1.38
N SER A 9 -3.70 7.56 -0.74
CA SER A 9 -2.42 6.93 -1.02
C SER A 9 -1.87 6.36 0.26
N ALA A 10 -1.37 5.14 0.19
CA ALA A 10 -0.74 4.49 1.32
C ALA A 10 0.69 4.18 0.95
N HIS A 11 1.61 4.71 1.72
CA HIS A 11 3.03 4.40 1.57
C HIS A 11 3.40 3.54 2.75
N PHE A 12 3.97 2.38 2.51
CA PHE A 12 4.36 1.56 3.63
C PHE A 12 5.69 0.88 3.37
N THR A 13 6.45 0.76 4.44
CA THR A 13 7.76 0.15 4.43
C THR A 13 7.70 -1.09 5.32
N ILE A 14 8.25 -2.18 4.83
CA ILE A 14 8.20 -3.45 5.51
C ILE A 14 9.58 -3.78 6.07
N ALA A 15 9.64 -4.02 7.37
CA ALA A 15 10.86 -4.45 8.02
C ALA A 15 10.76 -5.95 8.29
N GLY A 16 11.70 -6.71 7.74
CA GLY A 16 11.69 -8.15 7.90
C GLY A 16 12.38 -8.83 6.74
N PRO A 17 12.16 -10.11 6.58
CA PRO A 17 12.77 -10.85 5.47
C PRO A 17 12.17 -10.40 4.14
N GLU A 18 12.90 -10.64 3.09
CA GLU A 18 12.46 -10.28 1.75
C GLU A 18 11.12 -10.94 1.40
N GLU A 19 10.89 -12.12 1.94
CA GLU A 19 9.65 -12.85 1.72
C GLU A 19 8.43 -12.08 2.22
N ALA A 20 8.60 -11.28 3.26
CA ALA A 20 7.50 -10.49 3.78
C ALA A 20 7.09 -9.43 2.77
N ARG A 21 8.07 -8.79 2.13
CA ARG A 21 7.79 -7.81 1.10
C ARG A 21 7.15 -8.48 -0.11
N ASP A 22 7.69 -9.62 -0.52
CA ASP A 22 7.13 -10.35 -1.65
C ASP A 22 5.69 -10.76 -1.39
N ALA A 23 5.41 -11.20 -0.18
CA ALA A 23 4.06 -11.58 0.20
C ALA A 23 3.11 -10.40 0.14
N ALA A 24 3.57 -9.23 0.59
CA ALA A 24 2.74 -8.02 0.53
C ALA A 24 2.47 -7.62 -0.91
N VAL A 25 3.49 -7.67 -1.76
CA VAL A 25 3.31 -7.33 -3.17
C VAL A 25 2.31 -8.27 -3.82
N LYS A 26 2.42 -9.55 -3.53
CA LYS A 26 1.53 -10.55 -4.08
C LYS A 26 0.09 -10.35 -3.61
N ALA A 27 -0.06 -10.03 -2.34
CA ALA A 27 -1.40 -9.83 -1.78
C ALA A 27 -2.06 -8.57 -2.33
N ALA A 28 -1.29 -7.51 -2.55
CA ALA A 28 -1.81 -6.26 -3.08
C ALA A 28 -1.95 -6.27 -4.60
N GLY A 29 -1.27 -7.20 -5.27
CA GLY A 29 -1.25 -7.25 -6.73
C GLY A 29 -2.61 -7.28 -7.39
N PRO A 30 -3.55 -8.14 -6.94
CA PRO A 30 -4.85 -8.22 -7.59
C PRO A 30 -5.64 -6.92 -7.59
N SER A 31 -5.34 -6.01 -6.68
CA SER A 31 -6.03 -4.73 -6.66
C SER A 31 -5.65 -3.85 -7.85
N GLY A 32 -4.47 -4.09 -8.43
CA GLY A 32 -3.96 -3.26 -9.50
C GLY A 32 -3.46 -1.91 -9.03
N LEU A 33 -3.41 -1.67 -7.73
CA LEU A 33 -3.05 -0.37 -7.19
C LEU A 33 -1.61 -0.30 -6.70
N ALA A 34 -0.98 -1.44 -6.52
CA ALA A 34 0.32 -1.48 -5.87
C ALA A 34 1.44 -1.07 -6.81
N ARG A 35 2.37 -0.29 -6.28
CA ARG A 35 3.60 0.10 -6.97
C ARG A 35 4.76 -0.08 -6.04
N GLU A 36 5.87 -0.53 -6.58
CA GLU A 36 7.08 -0.63 -5.79
C GLU A 36 7.82 0.70 -5.89
N ALA A 37 8.10 1.28 -4.74
CA ALA A 37 8.76 2.57 -4.69
C ALA A 37 10.19 2.49 -4.20
N GLY A 38 10.67 1.30 -3.89
CA GLY A 38 12.04 1.10 -3.42
C GLY A 38 12.19 -0.32 -2.96
N PRO A 39 13.37 -0.66 -2.41
CA PRO A 39 13.63 -2.06 -2.04
C PRO A 39 12.66 -2.60 -0.99
N ALA A 40 12.14 -1.74 -0.15
CA ALA A 40 11.26 -2.19 0.92
C ALA A 40 9.98 -1.38 1.02
N GLU A 41 9.76 -0.49 0.08
CA GLU A 41 8.62 0.41 0.14
C GLU A 41 7.60 0.10 -0.94
N LEU A 42 6.34 0.13 -0.57
CA LEU A 42 5.24 -0.06 -1.50
C LEU A 42 4.29 1.12 -1.40
N ILE A 43 3.67 1.45 -2.51
CA ILE A 43 2.69 2.51 -2.57
C ILE A 43 1.41 1.96 -3.15
N LEU A 44 0.32 2.24 -2.49
CA LEU A 44 -1.02 1.93 -3.00
C LEU A 44 -1.73 3.26 -3.20
N ALA A 45 -2.32 3.43 -4.36
CA ALA A 45 -3.05 4.67 -4.64
C ALA A 45 -4.29 4.34 -5.43
N GLY A 46 -5.40 4.92 -5.06
CA GLY A 46 -6.66 4.66 -5.74
C GLY A 46 -7.83 5.12 -4.89
N SER A 47 -8.97 4.48 -5.07
CA SER A 47 -10.13 4.82 -4.27
C SER A 47 -9.88 4.44 -2.82
N ARG A 48 -10.49 5.18 -1.94
CA ARG A 48 -10.30 4.99 -0.51
C ARG A 48 -10.56 3.55 -0.08
N ASP A 49 -11.69 3.00 -0.47
CA ASP A 49 -12.05 1.65 -0.05
C ASP A 49 -11.10 0.60 -0.62
N ALA A 50 -10.71 0.76 -1.89
CA ALA A 50 -9.82 -0.19 -2.53
C ALA A 50 -8.42 -0.14 -1.90
N VAL A 51 -7.93 1.06 -1.59
CA VAL A 51 -6.62 1.20 -0.98
C VAL A 51 -6.62 0.58 0.42
N LEU A 52 -7.66 0.84 1.21
CA LEU A 52 -7.71 0.29 2.55
C LEU A 52 -7.82 -1.23 2.53
N ALA A 53 -8.58 -1.78 1.60
CA ALA A 53 -8.68 -3.23 1.48
C ALA A 53 -7.35 -3.85 1.06
N ALA A 54 -6.70 -3.28 0.06
CA ALA A 54 -5.42 -3.79 -0.42
C ALA A 54 -4.34 -3.65 0.65
N LEU A 55 -4.34 -2.54 1.37
CA LEU A 55 -3.38 -2.32 2.44
C LEU A 55 -3.56 -3.36 3.54
N GLY A 56 -4.80 -3.64 3.92
CA GLY A 56 -5.07 -4.65 4.93
C GLY A 56 -4.55 -6.01 4.51
N ASP A 57 -4.82 -6.40 3.27
CA ASP A 57 -4.34 -7.68 2.76
C ASP A 57 -2.81 -7.74 2.73
N ALA A 58 -2.19 -6.65 2.31
CA ALA A 58 -0.73 -6.60 2.25
C ALA A 58 -0.10 -6.69 3.63
N VAL A 59 -0.68 -6.00 4.61
CA VAL A 59 -0.17 -6.01 5.97
C VAL A 59 -0.26 -7.42 6.55
N VAL A 60 -1.41 -8.06 6.39
CA VAL A 60 -1.59 -9.41 6.91
C VAL A 60 -0.60 -10.38 6.27
N ALA A 61 -0.45 -10.28 4.94
CA ALA A 61 0.46 -11.17 4.23
C ALA A 61 1.90 -10.96 4.68
N ALA A 62 2.30 -9.71 4.88
CA ALA A 62 3.66 -9.41 5.31
C ALA A 62 3.92 -9.96 6.71
N LEU A 63 2.97 -9.77 7.60
CA LEU A 63 3.13 -10.28 8.97
C LEU A 63 3.19 -11.80 8.99
N ASP A 64 2.35 -12.45 8.19
CA ASP A 64 2.34 -13.91 8.10
C ASP A 64 3.65 -14.45 7.53
N ALA A 65 4.31 -13.66 6.70
CA ALA A 65 5.57 -14.07 6.08
C ALA A 65 6.79 -13.65 6.90
N GLY A 66 6.58 -13.12 8.09
CA GLY A 66 7.70 -12.89 9.00
C GLY A 66 8.10 -11.43 9.20
N ALA A 67 7.31 -10.49 8.71
CA ALA A 67 7.63 -9.10 8.96
C ALA A 67 7.54 -8.81 10.45
N HIS A 68 8.49 -8.04 10.95
CA HIS A 68 8.52 -7.69 12.36
C HIS A 68 8.27 -6.20 12.60
N GLY A 69 8.03 -5.45 11.53
CA GLY A 69 7.68 -4.04 11.66
C GLY A 69 7.14 -3.53 10.35
N LEU A 70 6.24 -2.57 10.44
CA LEU A 70 5.67 -1.92 9.29
C LEU A 70 5.43 -0.46 9.62
N ASP A 71 5.90 0.40 8.74
CA ASP A 71 5.62 1.82 8.84
C ASP A 71 4.64 2.17 7.74
N VAL A 72 3.51 2.72 8.10
CA VAL A 72 2.46 3.05 7.16
C VAL A 72 2.16 4.53 7.25
N LYS A 73 2.14 5.18 6.10
CA LYS A 73 1.77 6.57 6.02
C LYS A 73 0.62 6.70 5.04
N LEU A 74 -0.49 7.21 5.51
CA LEU A 74 -1.64 7.43 4.67
C LEU A 74 -1.75 8.91 4.34
N GLU A 75 -2.01 9.19 3.06
CA GLU A 75 -2.19 10.56 2.61
C GLU A 75 -3.47 10.64 1.80
N ALA A 76 -4.38 11.45 2.25
CA ALA A 76 -5.55 11.75 1.49
C ALA A 76 -5.30 13.08 0.80
N PRO A 77 -5.58 13.20 -0.50
CA PRO A 77 -5.39 14.48 -1.17
C PRO A 77 -6.23 15.51 -0.49
N THR A 78 -5.60 16.58 -0.10
CA THR A 78 -6.33 17.65 0.52
C THR A 78 -6.89 18.50 -0.57
N GLU A 79 -8.14 18.36 -0.77
CA GLU A 79 -8.79 19.25 -1.68
C GLU A 79 -8.85 20.57 -1.05
N SER A 80 -8.57 21.55 -1.80
CA SER A 80 -8.75 22.84 -1.31
C SER A 80 -10.19 23.02 -1.00
N ARG A 81 -10.50 22.97 0.21
CA ARG A 81 -11.86 23.19 0.56
C ARG A 81 -12.13 24.63 0.65
N PRO A 82 -13.11 25.07 -0.06
CA PRO A 82 -13.51 26.44 0.14
C PRO A 82 -13.98 26.64 1.54
#